data_34611ed46a534d143d864380d45ee1d8
#
_entry.id   34611ed46a534d143d864380d45ee1d8
#
_cell.length_a   1.000
_cell.length_b   1.000
_cell.length_c   1.000
_cell.angle_alpha   90.00
_cell.angle_beta   90.00
_cell.angle_gamma   90.00
#
_symmetry.space_group_name_H-M   'P 1'
#
loop_
_entity.id
_entity.type
_entity.pdbx_description
1 polymer ?
#
loop_
_entity_poly.entity_id
_entity_poly.type
_entity_poly.pdbx_seq_one_letter_code
_entity_poly.pdbx_strand_id
1 'polypeptide(L)' 'MGKPTAEYYEAKANLCRDLAIKQMVEGESAEAGKNLLRMVNALNELNLINYKKGKEDETDSIL' A
#
# COMPACT_ATOMS: atom_id res chain seq x y z
N MET A 1 -19.60 -5.46 6.84
CA MET A 1 -18.16 -5.40 6.71
C MET A 1 -17.71 -4.00 6.40
N GLY A 2 -16.73 -3.50 7.10
CA GLY A 2 -16.23 -2.16 6.88
C GLY A 2 -15.30 -2.05 5.69
N LYS A 3 -14.94 -0.83 5.36
CA LYS A 3 -13.97 -0.56 4.31
C LYS A 3 -12.58 -1.00 4.77
N PRO A 4 -11.69 -1.36 3.82
CA PRO A 4 -10.31 -1.70 4.19
C PRO A 4 -9.65 -0.55 4.95
N THR A 5 -8.88 -0.89 5.97
CA THR A 5 -8.18 0.10 6.80
C THR A 5 -6.77 0.34 6.28
N ALA A 6 -6.11 1.39 6.84
CA ALA A 6 -4.71 1.65 6.54
C ALA A 6 -3.84 0.44 6.86
N GLU A 7 -4.13 -0.24 7.97
CA GLU A 7 -3.39 -1.43 8.37
C GLU A 7 -3.49 -2.56 7.35
N TYR A 8 -4.67 -2.71 6.74
CA TYR A 8 -4.88 -3.70 5.69
C TYR A 8 -3.97 -3.43 4.49
N TYR A 9 -3.94 -2.18 4.03
CA TYR A 9 -3.12 -1.82 2.87
C TYR A 9 -1.64 -1.90 3.17
N GLU A 10 -1.24 -1.55 4.37
CA GLU A 10 0.15 -1.66 4.79
C GLU A 10 0.59 -3.13 4.79
N ALA A 11 -0.21 -4.01 5.38
CA ALA A 11 0.08 -5.44 5.40
C ALA A 11 0.12 -6.01 3.99
N LYS A 12 -0.82 -5.61 3.13
CA LYS A 12 -0.87 -6.06 1.75
C LYS A 12 0.35 -5.63 0.97
N ALA A 13 0.78 -4.37 1.13
CA ALA A 13 1.96 -3.85 0.46
C ALA A 13 3.22 -4.62 0.89
N ASN A 14 3.36 -4.87 2.19
CA ASN A 14 4.50 -5.61 2.72
C ASN A 14 4.54 -7.03 2.19
N LEU A 15 3.40 -7.72 2.14
CA LEU A 15 3.31 -9.06 1.62
C LEU A 15 3.67 -9.11 0.14
N CYS A 16 3.13 -8.19 -0.64
CA CYS A 16 3.42 -8.14 -2.08
C CYS A 16 4.89 -7.85 -2.34
N ARG A 17 5.50 -6.97 -1.53
CA ARG A 17 6.92 -6.67 -1.63
C ARG A 17 7.77 -7.92 -1.38
N ASP A 18 7.47 -8.64 -0.31
CA ASP A 18 8.23 -9.83 0.06
C ASP A 18 8.11 -10.91 -1.02
N LEU A 19 6.91 -11.11 -1.55
CA LEU A 19 6.69 -12.05 -2.64
C LEU A 19 7.45 -11.64 -3.90
N ALA A 20 7.47 -10.35 -4.21
CA ALA A 20 8.18 -9.84 -5.38
C ALA A 20 9.68 -10.08 -5.26
N ILE A 21 10.25 -9.83 -4.09
CA ILE A 21 11.68 -10.05 -3.84
C ILE A 21 12.01 -11.54 -4.02
N LYS A 22 11.20 -12.41 -3.42
CA LYS A 22 11.39 -13.86 -3.55
C LYS A 22 11.34 -14.30 -5.01
N GLN A 23 10.38 -13.79 -5.75
CA GLN A 23 10.21 -14.15 -7.16
C GLN A 23 11.35 -13.63 -8.03
N MET A 24 11.88 -12.46 -7.71
CA MET A 24 13.04 -11.93 -8.42
C MET A 24 14.26 -12.81 -8.20
N VAL A 25 14.48 -13.26 -6.97
CA VAL A 25 15.57 -14.15 -6.64
C VAL A 25 15.44 -15.49 -7.38
N GLU A 26 14.21 -15.98 -7.54
CA GLU A 26 13.93 -17.24 -8.23
C GLU A 26 13.91 -17.10 -9.76
N GLY A 27 14.07 -15.89 -10.28
CA GLY A 27 14.07 -15.64 -11.72
C GLY A 27 12.68 -15.48 -12.32
N GLU A 28 11.65 -15.32 -11.50
CA GLU A 28 10.27 -15.15 -11.93
C GLU A 28 9.92 -13.66 -12.04
N SER A 29 10.61 -12.98 -12.96
CA SER A 29 10.49 -11.52 -13.06
C SER A 29 9.09 -11.05 -13.45
N ALA A 30 8.37 -11.79 -14.28
CA ALA A 30 7.00 -11.42 -14.67
C ALA A 30 6.06 -11.41 -13.48
N GLU A 31 6.12 -12.45 -12.64
CA GLU A 31 5.30 -12.53 -11.44
C GLU A 31 5.73 -11.50 -10.40
N ALA A 32 7.03 -11.27 -10.29
CA ALA A 32 7.55 -10.22 -9.40
C ALA A 32 7.01 -8.85 -9.80
N GLY A 33 6.96 -8.55 -11.09
CA GLY A 33 6.40 -7.31 -11.60
C GLY A 33 4.94 -7.12 -11.23
N LYS A 34 4.15 -8.19 -11.33
CA LYS A 34 2.74 -8.14 -10.92
C LYS A 34 2.58 -7.82 -9.45
N ASN A 35 3.41 -8.43 -8.60
CA ASN A 35 3.36 -8.17 -7.16
C ASN A 35 3.86 -6.78 -6.80
N LEU A 36 4.85 -6.26 -7.52
CA LEU A 36 5.29 -4.88 -7.33
C LEU A 36 4.17 -3.90 -7.68
N LEU A 37 3.42 -4.17 -8.74
CA LEU A 37 2.29 -3.33 -9.12
C LEU A 37 1.21 -3.36 -8.03
N ARG A 38 0.92 -4.53 -7.49
CA ARG A 38 -0.03 -4.66 -6.38
C ARG A 38 0.44 -3.89 -5.15
N MET A 39 1.75 -3.93 -4.87
CA MET A 39 2.34 -3.18 -3.77
C MET A 39 2.13 -1.67 -3.99
N VAL A 40 2.41 -1.17 -5.20
CA VAL A 40 2.24 0.24 -5.52
C VAL A 40 0.78 0.65 -5.35
N ASN A 41 -0.15 -0.16 -5.82
CA ASN A 41 -1.58 0.13 -5.68
C ASN A 41 -2.00 0.19 -4.21
N ALA A 42 -1.49 -0.73 -3.38
CA ALA A 42 -1.78 -0.72 -1.96
C ALA A 42 -1.20 0.52 -1.27
N LEU A 43 0.02 0.91 -1.64
CA LEU A 43 0.64 2.11 -1.10
C LEU A 43 -0.11 3.38 -1.51
N ASN A 44 -0.62 3.42 -2.73
CA ASN A 44 -1.44 4.55 -3.18
C ASN A 44 -2.70 4.69 -2.34
N GLU A 45 -3.38 3.59 -2.06
CA GLU A 45 -4.56 3.62 -1.20
C GLU A 45 -4.22 4.04 0.22
N LEU A 46 -3.10 3.55 0.75
CA LEU A 46 -2.62 3.94 2.07
C LEU A 46 -2.32 5.43 2.12
N ASN A 47 -1.65 5.95 1.10
CA ASN A 47 -1.33 7.38 1.01
C ASN A 47 -2.59 8.24 0.97
N LEU A 48 -3.63 7.80 0.25
CA LEU A 48 -4.89 8.52 0.19
C LEU A 48 -5.56 8.58 1.57
N ILE A 49 -5.54 7.48 2.29
CA ILE A 49 -6.11 7.43 3.64
C ILE A 49 -5.35 8.40 4.56
N ASN A 50 -4.02 8.35 4.52
CA ASN A 50 -3.18 9.22 5.34
C ASN A 50 -3.33 10.69 4.95
N TYR A 51 -3.45 10.97 3.66
CA TYR A 51 -3.66 12.33 3.17
C TYR A 51 -4.97 12.91 3.69
N LYS A 52 -6.05 12.15 3.61
CA LYS A 52 -7.34 12.60 4.12
C LYS A 52 -7.29 12.87 5.62
N LYS A 53 -6.61 12.01 6.35
CA LYS A 53 -6.45 12.17 7.79
C LYS A 53 -5.68 13.44 8.12
N GLY A 54 -4.55 13.67 7.44
CA GLY A 54 -3.76 14.87 7.61
C GLY A 54 -4.51 16.13 7.25
N LYS A 55 -5.33 16.07 6.20
CA LYS A 55 -6.11 17.20 5.77
C LYS A 55 -7.19 17.57 6.79
N GLU A 56 -7.81 16.57 7.39
CA GLU A 56 -8.79 16.81 8.44
C GLU A 56 -8.13 17.48 9.65
N ASP A 57 -6.94 17.02 10.02
CA ASP A 57 -6.19 17.62 11.13
C ASP A 57 -5.79 19.05 10.81
N GLU A 58 -5.38 19.33 9.58
CA GLU A 58 -5.04 20.69 9.15
C GLU A 58 -6.23 21.61 9.23
N THR A 59 -7.40 21.13 8.81
CA THR A 59 -8.62 21.92 8.85
C THR A 59 -8.96 22.30 10.28
N ASP A 60 -8.82 21.36 11.20
CA ASP A 60 -9.06 21.60 12.62
C ASP A 60 -8.07 22.62 13.18
N SER A 61 -6.82 22.56 12.74
CA SER A 61 -5.78 23.49 13.18
C SER A 61 -6.04 24.92 12.71
N ILE A 62 -6.58 25.06 11.51
CA ILE A 62 -6.86 26.38 10.94
C ILE A 62 -8.08 27.02 11.59
N LEU A 63 -9.04 26.22 11.93
CA LEU A 63 -10.27 26.69 12.56
C LEU A 63 -10.08 26.96 14.05
#